data_527b0922686aa4336858228d6430561f
#
_entry.id   527b0922686aa4336858228d6430561f
#
_cell.length_a   1.000
_cell.length_b   1.000
_cell.length_c   1.000
_cell.angle_alpha   90.00
_cell.angle_beta   90.00
_cell.angle_gamma   90.00
#
_symmetry.space_group_name_H-M   'P 1'
#
loop_
_entity.id
_entity.type
_entity.pdbx_description
1 polymer ?
#
loop_
_entity_poly.entity_id
_entity_poly.type
_entity_poly.pdbx_seq_one_letter_code
_entity_poly.pdbx_strand_id
1 'polypeptide(L)'
;MDFLGNGYMRNKSIKFLEFAGEVGNMIGARRIVTHIGPYNGISSKDAIDRLVPIFQQMRNHYLEKGYTSQICFELAGKHDLFGSIREITELCRRVKGTAPCINWPHLHARGNRWLNDRESFKRVFDYLQASLGLTKFYTHFSGVEFDIEGNERHYSPIKKGEIKFEYLAEVILENGYNVLTISDSPLMEHDAMYMKLITERVQSRRMERIARREASEKIKESRKAAAEAK
;
A
#
# COMPACT_ATOMS: atom_id res chain seq x y z
N MET A 1 10.19 6.78 -14.19
CA MET A 1 10.65 7.99 -13.46
C MET A 1 12.10 7.81 -13.03
N ASP A 2 12.86 8.91 -12.94
CA ASP A 2 14.22 8.91 -12.44
C ASP A 2 14.53 10.29 -11.83
N PHE A 3 14.08 10.49 -10.59
CA PHE A 3 14.29 11.75 -9.87
C PHE A 3 15.70 11.92 -9.32
N LEU A 4 16.47 10.83 -9.25
CA LEU A 4 17.86 10.81 -8.79
C LEU A 4 18.87 10.83 -9.92
N GLY A 5 18.42 10.75 -11.18
CA GLY A 5 19.23 10.76 -12.37
C GLY A 5 19.92 12.10 -12.66
N ASN A 6 20.61 12.17 -13.77
CA ASN A 6 21.21 13.42 -14.25
C ASN A 6 20.17 14.51 -14.47
N GLY A 7 20.62 15.76 -14.72
CA GLY A 7 19.74 16.92 -14.85
C GLY A 7 18.63 16.72 -15.88
N TYR A 8 18.90 16.10 -17.01
CA TYR A 8 17.91 15.83 -18.04
C TYR A 8 16.81 14.86 -17.57
N MET A 9 17.19 13.70 -17.03
CA MET A 9 16.26 12.65 -16.58
C MET A 9 15.41 13.14 -15.39
N ARG A 10 16.05 13.84 -14.45
CA ARG A 10 15.36 14.46 -13.31
C ARG A 10 14.33 15.48 -13.76
N ASN A 11 14.72 16.43 -14.64
CA ASN A 11 13.81 17.46 -15.13
C ASN A 11 12.64 16.86 -15.92
N LYS A 12 12.90 15.80 -16.70
CA LYS A 12 11.84 15.06 -17.39
C LYS A 12 10.87 14.41 -16.40
N SER A 13 11.37 13.80 -15.32
CA SER A 13 10.53 13.20 -14.29
C SER A 13 9.70 14.24 -13.54
N ILE A 14 10.27 15.42 -13.24
CA ILE A 14 9.55 16.55 -12.64
C ILE A 14 8.42 16.99 -13.56
N LYS A 15 8.69 17.24 -14.84
CA LYS A 15 7.66 17.67 -15.82
C LYS A 15 6.54 16.64 -15.97
N PHE A 16 6.85 15.34 -15.95
CA PHE A 16 5.81 14.32 -15.97
C PHE A 16 4.94 14.33 -14.71
N LEU A 17 5.52 14.60 -13.55
CA LEU A 17 4.75 14.70 -12.32
C LEU A 17 3.89 15.98 -12.28
N GLU A 18 4.38 17.11 -12.81
CA GLU A 18 3.60 18.34 -13.02
C GLU A 18 2.40 18.06 -13.92
N PHE A 19 2.63 17.46 -15.08
CA PHE A 19 1.57 17.09 -16.01
C PHE A 19 0.58 16.09 -15.43
N ALA A 20 1.06 15.11 -14.67
CA ALA A 20 0.18 14.16 -13.97
C ALA A 20 -0.72 14.87 -12.94
N GLY A 21 -0.21 15.91 -12.26
CA GLY A 21 -1.00 16.75 -11.37
C GLY A 21 -2.09 17.51 -12.10
N GLU A 22 -1.77 18.11 -13.25
CA GLU A 22 -2.72 18.82 -14.11
C GLU A 22 -3.84 17.89 -14.59
N VAL A 23 -3.49 16.78 -15.22
CA VAL A 23 -4.47 15.77 -15.68
C VAL A 23 -5.27 15.21 -14.51
N GLY A 24 -4.60 14.88 -13.39
CA GLY A 24 -5.25 14.39 -12.19
C GLY A 24 -6.29 15.37 -11.64
N ASN A 25 -5.98 16.67 -11.66
CA ASN A 25 -6.92 17.71 -11.25
C ASN A 25 -8.13 17.79 -12.20
N MET A 26 -7.89 17.69 -13.51
CA MET A 26 -8.97 17.73 -14.53
C MET A 26 -9.97 16.57 -14.36
N ILE A 27 -9.49 15.38 -14.01
CA ILE A 27 -10.35 14.17 -13.84
C ILE A 27 -10.78 13.94 -12.40
N GLY A 28 -10.45 14.83 -11.47
CA GLY A 28 -10.78 14.68 -10.05
C GLY A 28 -10.04 13.56 -9.32
N ALA A 29 -8.84 13.19 -9.80
CA ALA A 29 -8.02 12.19 -9.16
C ALA A 29 -7.56 12.66 -7.77
N ARG A 30 -7.75 11.82 -6.75
CA ARG A 30 -7.35 12.15 -5.38
C ARG A 30 -5.87 11.88 -5.11
N ARG A 31 -5.23 11.06 -5.93
CA ARG A 31 -3.84 10.61 -5.74
C ARG A 31 -3.11 10.59 -7.08
N ILE A 32 -1.87 11.03 -7.04
CA ILE A 32 -0.90 10.84 -8.11
C ILE A 32 0.20 9.94 -7.57
N VAL A 33 0.24 8.71 -8.04
CA VAL A 33 1.21 7.71 -7.60
C VAL A 33 2.44 7.75 -8.49
N THR A 34 3.63 7.73 -7.88
CA THR A 34 4.89 7.74 -8.61
C THR A 34 5.95 6.88 -7.95
N HIS A 35 6.72 6.16 -8.76
CA HIS A 35 8.02 5.61 -8.34
C HIS A 35 9.09 6.68 -8.38
N ILE A 36 10.13 6.51 -7.58
CA ILE A 36 11.28 7.44 -7.53
C ILE A 36 12.28 7.15 -8.64
N GLY A 37 12.59 5.88 -8.87
CA GLY A 37 13.59 5.41 -9.84
C GLY A 37 14.84 4.82 -9.20
N PRO A 38 15.89 4.57 -9.98
CA PRO A 38 17.11 3.93 -9.50
C PRO A 38 17.91 4.86 -8.58
N TYR A 39 18.75 4.27 -7.72
CA TYR A 39 19.64 5.04 -6.84
C TYR A 39 20.76 5.77 -7.61
N ASN A 40 21.10 5.31 -8.81
CA ASN A 40 22.20 5.89 -9.60
C ASN A 40 23.55 5.95 -8.84
N GLY A 41 23.81 4.92 -8.03
CA GLY A 41 25.08 4.77 -7.30
C GLY A 41 25.19 5.61 -6.03
N ILE A 42 24.13 6.32 -5.60
CA ILE A 42 24.16 7.08 -4.34
C ILE A 42 23.55 6.27 -3.18
N SER A 43 23.92 6.63 -1.96
CA SER A 43 23.39 5.98 -0.76
C SER A 43 21.92 6.33 -0.56
N SER A 44 21.19 5.46 0.17
CA SER A 44 19.80 5.72 0.57
C SER A 44 19.62 7.06 1.30
N LYS A 45 20.55 7.40 2.19
CA LYS A 45 20.55 8.68 2.92
C LYS A 45 20.70 9.86 1.97
N ASP A 46 21.70 9.82 1.08
CA ASP A 46 21.94 10.91 0.11
C ASP A 46 20.77 11.03 -0.88
N ALA A 47 20.16 9.89 -1.24
CA ALA A 47 18.96 9.88 -2.07
C ALA A 47 17.81 10.63 -1.41
N ILE A 48 17.52 10.37 -0.13
CA ILE A 48 16.48 11.08 0.62
C ILE A 48 16.81 12.59 0.68
N ASP A 49 18.05 12.95 0.99
CA ASP A 49 18.46 14.35 1.10
C ASP A 49 18.31 15.12 -0.23
N ARG A 50 18.53 14.45 -1.37
CA ARG A 50 18.29 15.02 -2.71
C ARG A 50 16.80 15.09 -3.09
N LEU A 51 16.01 14.11 -2.68
CA LEU A 51 14.59 14.01 -3.04
C LEU A 51 13.71 15.00 -2.28
N VAL A 52 14.03 15.26 -1.02
CA VAL A 52 13.22 16.16 -0.17
C VAL A 52 12.98 17.53 -0.80
N PRO A 53 13.99 18.29 -1.25
CA PRO A 53 13.75 19.60 -1.86
C PRO A 53 12.96 19.49 -3.18
N ILE A 54 13.20 18.45 -3.98
CA ILE A 54 12.45 18.22 -5.23
C ILE A 54 10.96 18.08 -4.94
N PHE A 55 10.58 17.20 -4.01
CA PHE A 55 9.18 16.94 -3.71
C PHE A 55 8.52 18.01 -2.86
N GLN A 56 9.26 18.77 -2.07
CA GLN A 56 8.76 20.00 -1.44
C GLN A 56 8.38 21.03 -2.50
N GLN A 57 9.23 21.26 -3.51
CA GLN A 57 8.94 22.13 -4.63
C GLN A 57 7.72 21.64 -5.43
N MET A 58 7.63 20.35 -5.73
CA MET A 58 6.49 19.77 -6.43
C MET A 58 5.18 19.96 -5.66
N ARG A 59 5.22 19.71 -4.34
CA ARG A 59 4.04 19.93 -3.49
C ARG A 59 3.61 21.39 -3.48
N ASN A 60 4.55 22.33 -3.39
CA ASN A 60 4.26 23.76 -3.45
C ASN A 60 3.65 24.13 -4.82
N HIS A 61 4.21 23.62 -5.91
CA HIS A 61 3.64 23.78 -7.25
C HIS A 61 2.19 23.30 -7.33
N TYR A 62 1.86 22.13 -6.76
CA TYR A 62 0.48 21.63 -6.73
C TYR A 62 -0.45 22.56 -5.95
N LEU A 63 0.01 23.11 -4.82
CA LEU A 63 -0.77 24.06 -4.03
C LEU A 63 -1.00 25.39 -4.76
N GLU A 64 0.03 25.94 -5.40
CA GLU A 64 -0.04 27.18 -6.19
C GLU A 64 -0.98 27.05 -7.38
N LYS A 65 -1.04 25.86 -7.99
CA LYS A 65 -1.96 25.55 -9.09
C LYS A 65 -3.38 25.19 -8.62
N GLY A 66 -3.60 25.07 -7.31
CA GLY A 66 -4.89 24.65 -6.75
C GLY A 66 -5.21 23.17 -6.99
N TYR A 67 -4.21 22.31 -7.27
CA TYR A 67 -4.43 20.89 -7.45
C TYR A 67 -4.76 20.22 -6.12
N THR A 68 -5.82 19.43 -6.11
CA THR A 68 -6.30 18.73 -4.90
C THR A 68 -5.71 17.35 -4.73
N SER A 69 -5.06 16.82 -5.76
CA SER A 69 -4.40 15.51 -5.75
C SER A 69 -3.20 15.49 -4.81
N GLN A 70 -3.10 14.41 -4.02
CA GLN A 70 -1.93 14.16 -3.17
C GLN A 70 -0.88 13.34 -3.92
N ILE A 71 0.39 13.73 -3.84
CA ILE A 71 1.51 12.94 -4.35
C ILE A 71 1.72 11.75 -3.41
N CYS A 72 1.74 10.55 -3.99
CA CYS A 72 1.98 9.31 -3.29
C CYS A 72 3.22 8.60 -3.85
N PHE A 73 4.12 8.19 -2.97
CA PHE A 73 5.32 7.45 -3.34
C PHE A 73 5.07 5.96 -3.23
N GLU A 74 5.23 5.28 -4.35
CA GLU A 74 5.05 3.84 -4.41
C GLU A 74 6.31 3.09 -3.97
N LEU A 75 6.10 2.00 -3.22
CA LEU A 75 7.17 1.07 -2.89
C LEU A 75 7.74 0.42 -4.16
N ALA A 76 9.00 0.03 -4.14
CA ALA A 76 9.67 -0.64 -5.24
C ALA A 76 10.18 -2.02 -4.81
N GLY A 77 9.97 -3.03 -5.66
CA GLY A 77 10.35 -4.41 -5.37
C GLY A 77 11.84 -4.71 -5.58
N LYS A 78 12.46 -4.05 -6.54
CA LYS A 78 13.88 -4.26 -6.87
C LYS A 78 14.80 -3.49 -5.93
N HIS A 79 15.94 -4.12 -5.56
CA HIS A 79 16.88 -3.53 -4.62
C HIS A 79 17.70 -2.35 -5.17
N ASP A 80 17.86 -2.27 -6.49
CA ASP A 80 18.53 -1.16 -7.19
C ASP A 80 17.66 0.10 -7.35
N LEU A 81 16.37 -0.01 -7.02
CA LEU A 81 15.42 1.10 -7.02
C LEU A 81 15.23 1.67 -5.62
N PHE A 82 15.13 2.99 -5.52
CA PHE A 82 14.68 3.65 -4.29
C PHE A 82 13.19 3.33 -4.04
N GLY A 83 12.85 2.88 -2.85
CA GLY A 83 11.45 2.56 -2.56
C GLY A 83 11.23 1.47 -1.53
N SER A 84 12.18 1.22 -0.62
CA SER A 84 11.89 0.41 0.56
C SER A 84 10.86 1.12 1.44
N ILE A 85 10.13 0.36 2.24
CA ILE A 85 9.11 0.93 3.13
C ILE A 85 9.71 1.99 4.09
N ARG A 86 10.93 1.78 4.57
CA ARG A 86 11.62 2.73 5.46
C ARG A 86 11.96 4.03 4.75
N GLU A 87 12.47 3.96 3.54
CA GLU A 87 12.81 5.13 2.72
C GLU A 87 11.59 5.96 2.35
N ILE A 88 10.53 5.30 1.87
CA ILE A 88 9.28 5.98 1.53
C ILE A 88 8.67 6.61 2.78
N THR A 89 8.68 5.92 3.92
CA THR A 89 8.22 6.49 5.19
C THR A 89 9.02 7.72 5.59
N GLU A 90 10.35 7.67 5.50
CA GLU A 90 11.20 8.81 5.83
C GLU A 90 10.99 9.98 4.87
N LEU A 91 10.85 9.71 3.58
CA LEU A 91 10.54 10.74 2.58
C LEU A 91 9.18 11.40 2.86
N CYS A 92 8.13 10.63 3.15
CA CYS A 92 6.81 11.17 3.53
C CYS A 92 6.87 11.96 4.85
N ARG A 93 7.69 11.53 5.81
CA ARG A 93 7.88 12.24 7.06
C ARG A 93 8.49 13.63 6.86
N ARG A 94 9.44 13.75 5.94
CA ARG A 94 10.16 15.00 5.61
C ARG A 94 9.41 15.88 4.61
N VAL A 95 8.61 15.29 3.71
CA VAL A 95 7.78 16.03 2.74
C VAL A 95 6.31 15.94 3.14
N LYS A 96 5.90 16.83 4.03
CA LYS A 96 4.53 16.85 4.56
C LYS A 96 3.49 17.02 3.45
N GLY A 97 2.37 16.33 3.56
CA GLY A 97 1.30 16.36 2.55
C GLY A 97 1.46 15.30 1.44
N THR A 98 2.51 14.49 1.48
CA THR A 98 2.66 13.29 0.66
C THR A 98 2.23 12.04 1.44
N ALA A 99 2.07 10.91 0.77
CA ALA A 99 1.71 9.64 1.40
C ALA A 99 2.43 8.45 0.74
N PRO A 100 2.62 7.33 1.43
CA PRO A 100 3.07 6.10 0.80
C PRO A 100 1.93 5.46 0.00
N CYS A 101 2.26 4.80 -1.10
CA CYS A 101 1.44 3.81 -1.77
C CYS A 101 2.05 2.44 -1.55
N ILE A 102 1.35 1.57 -0.82
CA ILE A 102 1.83 0.24 -0.49
C ILE A 102 1.58 -0.66 -1.70
N ASN A 103 2.62 -1.01 -2.43
CA ASN A 103 2.54 -2.07 -3.43
C ASN A 103 2.94 -3.39 -2.76
N TRP A 104 1.94 -4.25 -2.51
CA TRP A 104 2.13 -5.49 -1.77
C TRP A 104 3.07 -6.48 -2.48
N PRO A 105 2.95 -6.71 -3.80
CA PRO A 105 3.93 -7.48 -4.57
C PRO A 105 5.36 -6.97 -4.42
N HIS A 106 5.58 -5.68 -4.57
CA HIS A 106 6.90 -5.07 -4.43
C HIS A 106 7.46 -5.24 -3.01
N LEU A 107 6.63 -5.02 -2.00
CA LEU A 107 7.04 -5.20 -0.61
C LEU A 107 7.40 -6.67 -0.31
N HIS A 108 6.65 -7.59 -0.87
CA HIS A 108 6.90 -9.03 -0.74
C HIS A 108 8.23 -9.42 -1.41
N ALA A 109 8.43 -8.99 -2.65
CA ALA A 109 9.63 -9.27 -3.41
C ALA A 109 10.89 -8.71 -2.71
N ARG A 110 10.86 -7.42 -2.36
CA ARG A 110 12.00 -6.75 -1.72
C ARG A 110 12.34 -7.31 -0.34
N GLY A 111 11.37 -7.86 0.35
CA GLY A 111 11.50 -8.43 1.69
C GLY A 111 11.79 -9.93 1.72
N ASN A 112 12.29 -10.52 0.65
CA ASN A 112 12.54 -11.96 0.55
C ASN A 112 11.29 -12.81 0.80
N ARG A 113 10.17 -12.41 0.20
CA ARG A 113 8.91 -13.18 0.19
C ARG A 113 8.30 -13.41 1.58
N TRP A 114 8.30 -12.39 2.43
CA TRP A 114 7.92 -12.50 3.84
C TRP A 114 6.42 -12.29 4.15
N LEU A 115 5.61 -11.82 3.19
CA LEU A 115 4.16 -11.62 3.38
C LEU A 115 3.41 -12.96 3.24
N ASN A 116 3.49 -13.80 4.26
CA ASN A 116 3.00 -15.18 4.22
C ASN A 116 1.81 -15.44 5.15
N ASP A 117 1.48 -14.49 6.03
CA ASP A 117 0.42 -14.61 7.02
C ASP A 117 -0.22 -13.25 7.33
N ARG A 118 -1.29 -13.26 8.10
CA ARG A 118 -2.01 -12.05 8.52
C ARG A 118 -1.15 -11.08 9.33
N GLU A 119 -0.33 -11.61 10.20
CA GLU A 119 0.52 -10.81 11.08
C GLU A 119 1.54 -10.00 10.28
N SER A 120 2.08 -10.54 9.21
CA SER A 120 2.99 -9.81 8.31
C SER A 120 2.31 -8.61 7.65
N PHE A 121 1.07 -8.73 7.19
CA PHE A 121 0.31 -7.60 6.66
C PHE A 121 -0.03 -6.57 7.74
N LYS A 122 -0.45 -7.02 8.92
CA LYS A 122 -0.78 -6.14 10.04
C LYS A 122 0.41 -5.29 10.45
N ARG A 123 1.61 -5.87 10.56
CA ARG A 123 2.84 -5.14 10.90
C ARG A 123 3.14 -3.98 9.96
N VAL A 124 2.76 -4.07 8.67
CA VAL A 124 2.92 -2.96 7.72
C VAL A 124 2.02 -1.79 8.08
N PHE A 125 0.74 -2.06 8.35
CA PHE A 125 -0.21 -1.02 8.75
C PHE A 125 0.20 -0.37 10.07
N ASP A 126 0.53 -1.19 11.08
CA ASP A 126 0.96 -0.71 12.40
C ASP A 126 2.22 0.17 12.29
N TYR A 127 3.20 -0.25 11.48
CA TYR A 127 4.40 0.54 11.23
C TYR A 127 4.09 1.90 10.60
N LEU A 128 3.23 1.95 9.59
CA LEU A 128 2.88 3.20 8.92
C LEU A 128 2.00 4.10 9.79
N GLN A 129 1.10 3.54 10.59
CA GLN A 129 0.33 4.30 11.58
C GLN A 129 1.25 4.92 12.64
N ALA A 130 2.15 4.13 13.21
CA ALA A 130 3.07 4.61 14.24
C ALA A 130 4.04 5.67 13.68
N SER A 131 4.53 5.50 12.45
CA SER A 131 5.54 6.38 11.85
C SER A 131 4.98 7.67 11.25
N LEU A 132 3.77 7.66 10.71
CA LEU A 132 3.19 8.75 9.91
C LEU A 132 1.81 9.19 10.41
N GLY A 133 1.21 8.53 11.39
CA GLY A 133 -0.14 8.82 11.86
C GLY A 133 -1.23 8.56 10.82
N LEU A 134 -1.02 7.63 9.90
CA LEU A 134 -1.95 7.39 8.80
C LEU A 134 -3.25 6.76 9.32
N THR A 135 -4.38 7.28 8.84
CA THR A 135 -5.72 6.71 9.07
C THR A 135 -6.34 6.14 7.79
N LYS A 136 -5.75 6.44 6.64
CA LYS A 136 -6.17 5.94 5.32
C LYS A 136 -4.95 5.42 4.57
N PHE A 137 -5.08 4.25 3.95
CA PHE A 137 -4.01 3.59 3.23
C PHE A 137 -4.36 3.44 1.76
N TYR A 138 -3.37 3.65 0.90
CA TYR A 138 -3.47 3.43 -0.54
C TYR A 138 -2.56 2.27 -0.90
N THR A 139 -3.13 1.30 -1.60
CA THR A 139 -2.40 0.06 -1.85
C THR A 139 -2.68 -0.45 -3.26
N HIS A 140 -1.68 -1.13 -3.82
CA HIS A 140 -1.78 -1.91 -5.04
C HIS A 140 -1.61 -3.38 -4.71
N PHE A 141 -2.36 -4.23 -5.39
CA PHE A 141 -2.28 -5.68 -5.18
C PHE A 141 -2.34 -6.44 -6.51
N SER A 142 -1.46 -7.42 -6.65
CA SER A 142 -1.47 -8.43 -7.72
C SER A 142 -0.76 -9.70 -7.23
N GLY A 143 -0.73 -10.73 -8.04
CA GLY A 143 0.30 -11.75 -7.92
C GLY A 143 1.64 -11.22 -8.44
N VAL A 144 2.71 -11.89 -8.09
CA VAL A 144 4.06 -11.61 -8.57
C VAL A 144 4.79 -12.90 -8.87
N GLU A 145 5.52 -12.93 -9.97
CA GLU A 145 6.41 -14.02 -10.35
C GLU A 145 7.86 -13.61 -10.13
N PHE A 146 8.68 -14.58 -9.77
CA PHE A 146 10.09 -14.41 -9.48
C PHE A 146 10.94 -15.12 -10.53
N ASP A 147 12.15 -14.61 -10.77
CA ASP A 147 13.16 -15.32 -11.51
C ASP A 147 13.84 -16.41 -10.64
N ILE A 148 14.80 -17.13 -11.24
CA ILE A 148 15.51 -18.20 -10.54
C ILE A 148 16.40 -17.69 -9.39
N GLU A 149 16.70 -16.39 -9.39
CA GLU A 149 17.51 -15.70 -8.38
C GLU A 149 16.62 -15.15 -7.25
N GLY A 150 15.28 -15.24 -7.40
CA GLY A 150 14.31 -14.73 -6.44
C GLY A 150 13.99 -13.25 -6.60
N ASN A 151 14.42 -12.60 -7.68
CA ASN A 151 14.06 -11.23 -7.97
C ASN A 151 12.66 -11.14 -8.59
N GLU A 152 12.00 -10.04 -8.35
CA GLU A 152 10.74 -9.71 -9.00
C GLU A 152 10.89 -9.66 -10.51
N ARG A 153 10.04 -10.39 -11.23
CA ARG A 153 10.05 -10.45 -12.69
C ARG A 153 8.89 -9.65 -13.30
N HIS A 154 7.66 -10.09 -13.06
CA HIS A 154 6.46 -9.43 -13.54
C HIS A 154 5.24 -9.76 -12.68
N TYR A 155 4.19 -8.98 -12.82
CA TYR A 155 2.92 -9.27 -12.18
C TYR A 155 2.22 -10.47 -12.80
N SER A 156 1.53 -11.20 -11.97
CA SER A 156 0.71 -12.34 -12.37
C SER A 156 -0.70 -12.23 -11.81
N PRO A 157 -1.65 -13.03 -12.33
CA PRO A 157 -2.98 -13.11 -11.75
C PRO A 157 -2.94 -13.43 -10.25
N ILE A 158 -3.84 -12.82 -9.47
CA ILE A 158 -3.90 -12.97 -8.00
C ILE A 158 -3.99 -14.44 -7.58
N LYS A 159 -4.74 -15.26 -8.31
CA LYS A 159 -4.88 -16.70 -8.03
C LYS A 159 -3.56 -17.47 -8.16
N LYS A 160 -2.65 -17.01 -9.00
CA LYS A 160 -1.35 -17.66 -9.25
C LYS A 160 -0.25 -17.15 -8.34
N GLY A 161 -0.44 -15.98 -7.74
CA GLY A 161 0.54 -15.35 -6.86
C GLY A 161 0.69 -16.07 -5.52
N GLU A 162 1.87 -15.95 -4.92
CA GLU A 162 2.17 -16.47 -3.59
C GLU A 162 1.45 -15.70 -2.50
N ILE A 163 1.31 -14.38 -2.69
CA ILE A 163 0.65 -13.50 -1.73
C ILE A 163 -0.85 -13.78 -1.75
N LYS A 164 -1.42 -14.04 -0.57
CA LYS A 164 -2.86 -14.32 -0.45
C LYS A 164 -3.62 -13.05 -0.07
N PHE A 165 -4.46 -12.57 -0.99
CA PHE A 165 -5.31 -11.41 -0.74
C PHE A 165 -6.28 -11.64 0.43
N GLU A 166 -6.64 -12.89 0.72
CA GLU A 166 -7.48 -13.27 1.85
C GLU A 166 -6.88 -12.79 3.19
N TYR A 167 -5.56 -12.92 3.40
CA TYR A 167 -4.90 -12.43 4.62
C TYR A 167 -4.98 -10.91 4.76
N LEU A 168 -4.79 -10.18 3.65
CA LEU A 168 -4.95 -8.73 3.64
C LEU A 168 -6.39 -8.32 3.96
N ALA A 169 -7.38 -8.96 3.34
CA ALA A 169 -8.81 -8.70 3.58
C ALA A 169 -9.20 -8.97 5.05
N GLU A 170 -8.71 -10.07 5.64
CA GLU A 170 -8.93 -10.40 7.05
C GLU A 170 -8.35 -9.30 7.96
N VAL A 171 -7.10 -8.88 7.72
CA VAL A 171 -6.45 -7.82 8.51
C VAL A 171 -7.20 -6.50 8.42
N ILE A 172 -7.61 -6.10 7.21
CA ILE A 172 -8.38 -4.87 7.01
C ILE A 172 -9.69 -4.91 7.81
N LEU A 173 -10.46 -5.99 7.69
CA LEU A 173 -11.77 -6.12 8.33
C LEU A 173 -11.67 -6.31 9.85
N GLU A 174 -10.68 -7.03 10.33
CA GLU A 174 -10.50 -7.28 11.77
C GLU A 174 -10.07 -6.01 12.53
N ASN A 175 -9.22 -5.18 11.93
CA ASN A 175 -8.70 -3.97 12.57
C ASN A 175 -9.44 -2.68 12.17
N GLY A 176 -10.39 -2.76 11.22
CA GLY A 176 -11.17 -1.60 10.77
C GLY A 176 -10.32 -0.58 10.00
N TYR A 177 -9.27 -1.02 9.31
CA TYR A 177 -8.44 -0.11 8.52
C TYR A 177 -9.20 0.47 7.33
N ASN A 178 -9.03 1.76 7.08
CA ASN A 178 -9.57 2.43 5.90
C ASN A 178 -8.58 2.30 4.74
N VAL A 179 -8.83 1.36 3.84
CA VAL A 179 -7.91 1.00 2.75
C VAL A 179 -8.58 1.13 1.39
N LEU A 180 -7.91 1.78 0.46
CA LEU A 180 -8.21 1.71 -0.95
C LEU A 180 -7.19 0.80 -1.62
N THR A 181 -7.63 -0.28 -2.25
CA THR A 181 -6.77 -1.21 -2.99
C THR A 181 -7.11 -1.16 -4.48
N ILE A 182 -6.09 -0.97 -5.32
CA ILE A 182 -6.19 -1.06 -6.78
C ILE A 182 -5.58 -2.38 -7.23
N SER A 183 -6.20 -3.02 -8.21
CA SER A 183 -5.66 -4.21 -8.86
C SER A 183 -4.65 -3.81 -9.93
N ASP A 184 -3.39 -4.20 -9.73
CA ASP A 184 -2.31 -4.09 -10.74
C ASP A 184 -2.13 -5.39 -11.52
N SER A 185 -3.07 -6.31 -11.38
CA SER A 185 -3.03 -7.61 -12.05
C SER A 185 -3.17 -7.47 -13.57
N PRO A 186 -2.51 -8.33 -14.36
CA PRO A 186 -2.72 -8.39 -15.80
C PRO A 186 -4.15 -8.78 -16.20
N LEU A 187 -4.97 -9.28 -15.27
CA LEU A 187 -6.40 -9.53 -15.47
C LEU A 187 -7.30 -8.33 -15.11
N MET A 188 -6.70 -7.18 -14.77
CA MET A 188 -7.36 -5.90 -14.53
C MET A 188 -8.64 -6.03 -13.65
N GLU A 189 -9.81 -5.69 -14.23
CA GLU A 189 -11.11 -5.71 -13.54
C GLU A 189 -11.54 -7.10 -13.06
N HIS A 190 -11.12 -8.16 -13.73
CA HIS A 190 -11.45 -9.52 -13.30
C HIS A 190 -10.83 -9.85 -11.94
N ASP A 191 -9.58 -9.47 -11.73
CA ASP A 191 -8.93 -9.66 -10.44
C ASP A 191 -9.40 -8.64 -9.39
N ALA A 192 -9.79 -7.42 -9.80
CA ALA A 192 -10.46 -6.48 -8.90
C ALA A 192 -11.79 -7.04 -8.38
N MET A 193 -12.60 -7.63 -9.25
CA MET A 193 -13.83 -8.34 -8.87
C MET A 193 -13.54 -9.55 -7.99
N TYR A 194 -12.47 -10.28 -8.26
CA TYR A 194 -12.06 -11.42 -7.44
C TYR A 194 -11.64 -10.98 -6.03
N MET A 195 -10.90 -9.88 -5.88
CA MET A 195 -10.59 -9.28 -4.57
C MET A 195 -11.86 -8.90 -3.81
N LYS A 196 -12.84 -8.31 -4.49
CA LYS A 196 -14.14 -7.98 -3.90
C LYS A 196 -14.84 -9.24 -3.37
N LEU A 197 -14.93 -10.28 -4.17
CA LEU A 197 -15.54 -11.57 -3.77
C LEU A 197 -14.83 -12.20 -2.56
N ILE A 198 -13.50 -12.13 -2.50
CA ILE A 198 -12.74 -12.59 -1.34
C ILE A 198 -13.12 -11.77 -0.10
N THR A 199 -13.17 -10.45 -0.22
CA THR A 199 -13.52 -9.56 0.90
C THR A 199 -14.92 -9.84 1.43
N GLU A 200 -15.91 -10.00 0.56
CA GLU A 200 -17.29 -10.35 0.93
C GLU A 200 -17.36 -11.70 1.65
N ARG A 201 -16.63 -12.71 1.16
CA ARG A 201 -16.54 -14.03 1.81
C ARG A 201 -15.91 -13.96 3.20
N VAL A 202 -14.82 -13.22 3.34
CA VAL A 202 -14.15 -13.02 4.64
C VAL A 202 -15.09 -12.32 5.61
N GLN A 203 -15.79 -11.29 5.15
CA GLN A 203 -16.77 -10.56 5.96
C GLN A 203 -17.91 -11.47 6.43
N SER A 204 -18.49 -12.28 5.55
CA SER A 204 -19.56 -13.24 5.89
C SER A 204 -19.10 -14.23 6.96
N ARG A 205 -17.92 -14.86 6.77
CA ARG A 205 -17.34 -15.77 7.77
C ARG A 205 -17.10 -15.09 9.12
N ARG A 206 -16.68 -13.82 9.11
CA ARG A 206 -16.47 -13.04 10.33
C ARG A 206 -17.79 -12.80 11.06
N MET A 207 -18.84 -12.41 10.35
CA MET A 207 -20.16 -12.18 10.94
C MET A 207 -20.76 -13.45 11.55
N GLU A 208 -20.64 -14.60 10.84
CA GLU A 208 -21.07 -15.89 11.38
C GLU A 208 -20.32 -16.27 12.67
N ARG A 209 -19.00 -16.02 12.71
CA ARG A 209 -18.19 -16.27 13.90
C ARG A 209 -18.60 -15.42 15.08
N ILE A 210 -18.90 -14.13 14.84
CA ILE A 210 -19.40 -13.21 15.88
C ILE A 210 -20.76 -13.71 16.41
N ALA A 211 -21.70 -13.99 15.51
CA ALA A 211 -23.03 -14.49 15.89
C ALA A 211 -22.98 -15.78 16.73
N ARG A 212 -22.10 -16.73 16.35
CA ARG A 212 -21.89 -17.97 17.13
C ARG A 212 -21.34 -17.71 18.53
N ARG A 213 -20.41 -16.74 18.67
CA ARG A 213 -19.87 -16.36 19.98
C ARG A 213 -20.93 -15.74 20.86
N GLU A 214 -21.69 -14.76 20.36
CA GLU A 214 -22.76 -14.11 21.09
C GLU A 214 -23.86 -15.13 21.53
N ALA A 215 -24.24 -16.05 20.66
CA ALA A 215 -25.16 -17.11 21.00
C ALA A 215 -24.61 -18.03 22.11
N SER A 216 -23.34 -18.38 22.05
CA SER A 216 -22.67 -19.20 23.09
C SER A 216 -22.59 -18.47 24.43
N GLU A 217 -22.31 -17.18 24.43
CA GLU A 217 -22.26 -16.34 25.65
C GLU A 217 -23.64 -16.24 26.30
N LYS A 218 -24.70 -15.98 25.55
CA LYS A 218 -26.08 -15.96 26.04
C LYS A 218 -26.50 -17.28 26.68
N ILE A 219 -26.11 -18.41 26.07
CA ILE A 219 -26.37 -19.75 26.65
C ILE A 219 -25.65 -19.93 27.98
N LYS A 220 -24.40 -19.49 28.09
CA LYS A 220 -23.64 -19.57 29.35
C LYS A 220 -24.24 -18.71 30.44
N GLU A 221 -24.63 -17.48 30.12
CA GLU A 221 -25.29 -16.56 31.05
C GLU A 221 -26.62 -17.13 31.55
N SER A 222 -27.45 -17.66 30.65
CA SER A 222 -28.73 -18.28 31.02
C SER A 222 -28.55 -19.49 31.96
N ARG A 223 -27.51 -20.32 31.68
CA ARG A 223 -27.18 -21.47 32.55
C ARG A 223 -26.69 -21.04 33.94
N LYS A 224 -25.91 -19.96 34.01
CA LYS A 224 -25.41 -19.40 35.26
C LYS A 224 -26.56 -18.85 36.10
N ALA A 225 -27.47 -18.05 35.51
CA ALA A 225 -28.66 -17.52 36.19
C ALA A 225 -29.57 -18.62 36.68
N ALA A 226 -29.78 -19.70 35.93
CA ALA A 226 -30.56 -20.84 36.35
C ALA A 226 -29.92 -21.66 37.49
N ALA A 227 -28.59 -21.62 37.62
CA ALA A 227 -27.87 -22.29 38.73
C ALA A 227 -27.87 -21.46 40.01
N GLU A 228 -27.90 -20.11 39.92
CA GLU A 228 -27.96 -19.18 41.05
C GLU A 228 -29.38 -19.04 41.64
N ALA A 229 -30.41 -19.45 40.88
CA ALA A 229 -31.82 -19.41 41.31
C ALA A 229 -32.29 -20.71 42.05
N LYS A 230 -31.40 -21.69 42.18
CA LYS A 230 -31.62 -22.94 42.93
C LYS A 230 -30.91 -22.93 44.27
#